data_ebb2841764fae3ac61e93ad0d23c1358
#
_entry.id   ebb2841764fae3ac61e93ad0d23c1358
#
_cell.length_a   1.000
_cell.length_b   1.000
_cell.length_c   1.000
_cell.angle_alpha   90.00
_cell.angle_beta   90.00
_cell.angle_gamma   90.00
#
_symmetry.space_group_name_H-M   'P 1'
#
loop_
_entity.id
_entity.type
_entity.pdbx_description
1 polymer ?
#
loop_
_entity_poly.entity_id
_entity_poly.type
_entity_poly.pdbx_seq_one_letter_code
_entity_poly.pdbx_strand_id
1 'polypeptide(L)'
;MHKLLDPGPAVLAEAADVYQYPDGKALTDDSIAKAAEGCVGIVTMLMDPITETVLSVPGLRCVSNVAVGYDNIDVAAATKHGVMVTNTPGILDETTADFAFALMMAAARRVVQGDNLVRGTHFKGWAIDMMLGVDVNHATLGLLGIGRIGRAVARRARGFNMRVIYSDTNPLLPDVERDMGVTRVDMHTLLTESDFISIHVPLTEKTQHLIGAAELAMMKPTAVLVNTSRGPVVDEAALVDALKNHRIFAAGLDVYEKEPQVHPGLIAAHNSVLAPHIASASTRTRSEMCAVAARNLATAVRGGRPPNLVNPEALNVPR
;
A
#
# COMPACT_ATOMS: atom_id res chain seq x y z
N MET A 1 1.83 13.57 -17.37
CA MET A 1 0.93 12.77 -16.53
C MET A 1 0.92 11.35 -17.05
N HIS A 2 1.00 10.35 -16.18
CA HIS A 2 0.81 8.95 -16.57
C HIS A 2 -0.57 8.75 -17.23
N LYS A 3 -0.71 7.70 -18.03
CA LYS A 3 -1.98 7.35 -18.66
C LYS A 3 -3.02 6.99 -17.59
N LEU A 4 -4.13 7.73 -17.56
CA LEU A 4 -5.29 7.36 -16.75
C LEU A 4 -6.09 6.27 -17.48
N LEU A 5 -6.69 5.37 -16.69
CA LEU A 5 -7.68 4.42 -17.19
C LEU A 5 -9.06 5.09 -17.33
N ASP A 6 -9.84 4.59 -18.29
CA ASP A 6 -11.24 5.01 -18.43
C ASP A 6 -12.04 4.69 -17.15
N PRO A 7 -12.99 5.58 -16.77
CA PRO A 7 -13.45 6.78 -17.47
C PRO A 7 -12.71 8.08 -17.08
N GLY A 8 -11.57 8.01 -16.38
CA GLY A 8 -10.85 9.18 -15.84
C GLY A 8 -10.60 10.29 -16.89
N PRO A 9 -10.02 10.00 -18.08
CA PRO A 9 -9.79 11.01 -19.09
C PRO A 9 -11.06 11.72 -19.56
N ALA A 10 -12.15 10.99 -19.76
CA ALA A 10 -13.43 11.54 -20.18
C ALA A 10 -14.00 12.50 -19.13
N VAL A 11 -13.94 12.12 -17.84
CA VAL A 11 -14.40 12.96 -16.73
C VAL A 11 -13.61 14.28 -16.65
N LEU A 12 -12.30 14.26 -16.90
CA LEU A 12 -11.47 15.46 -16.91
C LEU A 12 -11.79 16.36 -18.11
N ALA A 13 -11.96 15.78 -19.29
CA ALA A 13 -12.25 16.52 -20.53
C ALA A 13 -13.58 17.29 -20.47
N GLU A 14 -14.53 16.88 -19.62
CA GLU A 14 -15.76 17.64 -19.36
C GLU A 14 -15.54 18.92 -18.53
N ALA A 15 -14.39 19.04 -17.86
CA ALA A 15 -14.13 20.12 -16.91
C ALA A 15 -12.99 21.06 -17.34
N ALA A 16 -12.05 20.61 -18.16
CA ALA A 16 -10.88 21.38 -18.57
C ALA A 16 -10.22 20.75 -19.82
N ASP A 17 -9.37 21.54 -20.48
CA ASP A 17 -8.43 21.01 -21.46
C ASP A 17 -7.40 20.12 -20.77
N VAL A 18 -7.18 18.93 -21.29
CA VAL A 18 -6.33 17.92 -20.68
C VAL A 18 -5.04 17.75 -21.47
N TYR A 19 -3.92 18.00 -20.81
CA TYR A 19 -2.60 17.68 -21.34
C TYR A 19 -2.07 16.41 -20.68
N GLN A 20 -1.74 15.41 -21.48
CA GLN A 20 -1.08 14.18 -20.99
C GLN A 20 0.43 14.31 -21.15
N TYR A 21 1.17 14.16 -20.07
CA TYR A 21 2.64 14.10 -20.13
C TYR A 21 3.09 12.85 -20.90
N PRO A 22 4.08 12.95 -21.80
CA PRO A 22 4.54 11.81 -22.60
C PRO A 22 5.02 10.65 -21.72
N ASP A 23 4.59 9.42 -22.07
CA ASP A 23 5.00 8.20 -21.37
C ASP A 23 6.51 7.95 -21.48
N GLY A 24 7.07 7.22 -20.50
CA GLY A 24 8.43 6.67 -20.54
C GLY A 24 9.54 7.59 -20.01
N LYS A 25 9.23 8.78 -19.50
CA LYS A 25 10.21 9.63 -18.80
C LYS A 25 10.05 9.51 -17.29
N ALA A 26 11.18 9.35 -16.59
CA ALA A 26 11.18 9.47 -15.14
C ALA A 26 10.67 10.86 -14.73
N LEU A 27 9.72 10.92 -13.82
CA LEU A 27 9.19 12.15 -13.29
C LEU A 27 10.04 12.56 -12.08
N THR A 28 10.74 13.68 -12.23
CA THR A 28 11.35 14.40 -11.11
C THR A 28 10.45 15.57 -10.74
N ASP A 29 10.60 16.12 -9.54
CA ASP A 29 9.86 17.30 -9.10
C ASP A 29 10.04 18.48 -10.06
N ASP A 30 11.27 18.75 -10.56
CA ASP A 30 11.53 19.78 -11.57
C ASP A 30 10.78 19.51 -12.88
N SER A 31 10.74 18.26 -13.36
CA SER A 31 10.04 17.91 -14.60
C SER A 31 8.53 18.04 -14.46
N ILE A 32 8.01 17.70 -13.28
CA ILE A 32 6.58 17.86 -12.95
C ILE A 32 6.24 19.33 -12.83
N ALA A 33 7.06 20.14 -12.13
CA ALA A 33 6.86 21.56 -12.00
C ALA A 33 6.80 22.24 -13.37
N LYS A 34 7.75 21.96 -14.25
CA LYS A 34 7.76 22.48 -15.62
C LYS A 34 6.52 22.06 -16.43
N ALA A 35 6.07 20.82 -16.27
CA ALA A 35 4.85 20.35 -16.96
C ALA A 35 3.56 20.94 -16.38
N ALA A 36 3.60 21.41 -15.13
CA ALA A 36 2.47 22.04 -14.45
C ALA A 36 2.34 23.54 -14.75
N GLU A 37 3.33 24.17 -15.41
CA GLU A 37 3.26 25.56 -15.81
C GLU A 37 2.00 25.82 -16.68
N GLY A 38 1.19 26.80 -16.27
CA GLY A 38 -0.08 27.12 -16.93
C GLY A 38 -1.23 26.16 -16.63
N CYS A 39 -1.01 25.12 -15.83
CA CYS A 39 -2.06 24.20 -15.40
C CYS A 39 -2.78 24.73 -14.14
N VAL A 40 -4.09 24.55 -14.10
CA VAL A 40 -4.90 24.83 -12.90
C VAL A 40 -4.87 23.66 -11.91
N GLY A 41 -4.62 22.45 -12.40
CA GLY A 41 -4.53 21.27 -11.57
C GLY A 41 -3.80 20.11 -12.24
N ILE A 42 -3.29 19.19 -11.44
CA ILE A 42 -2.58 18.02 -11.91
C ILE A 42 -3.15 16.74 -11.29
N VAL A 43 -3.15 15.66 -12.05
CA VAL A 43 -3.38 14.31 -11.55
C VAL A 43 -2.04 13.61 -11.42
N THR A 44 -1.77 13.01 -10.28
CA THR A 44 -0.49 12.37 -9.95
C THR A 44 -0.67 10.93 -9.53
N MET A 45 0.40 10.14 -9.63
CA MET A 45 0.46 8.78 -9.15
C MET A 45 1.27 8.71 -7.85
N LEU A 46 1.18 7.61 -7.17
CA LEU A 46 1.78 7.41 -5.83
C LEU A 46 3.32 7.56 -5.78
N MET A 47 4.01 7.45 -6.94
CA MET A 47 5.48 7.58 -7.02
C MET A 47 5.93 8.97 -7.51
N ASP A 48 5.02 9.86 -7.87
CA ASP A 48 5.36 11.19 -8.36
C ASP A 48 5.76 12.09 -7.17
N PRO A 49 6.98 12.62 -7.10
CA PRO A 49 7.38 13.51 -6.02
C PRO A 49 6.72 14.88 -6.16
N ILE A 50 5.83 15.20 -5.25
CA ILE A 50 5.12 16.49 -5.23
C ILE A 50 5.64 17.33 -4.07
N THR A 51 6.77 17.97 -4.34
CA THR A 51 7.51 18.81 -3.40
C THR A 51 7.04 20.28 -3.48
N GLU A 52 7.60 21.15 -2.63
CA GLU A 52 7.34 22.58 -2.69
C GLU A 52 7.66 23.19 -4.08
N THR A 53 8.63 22.62 -4.82
CA THR A 53 8.96 23.03 -6.20
C THR A 53 7.73 22.95 -7.12
N VAL A 54 6.99 21.84 -7.06
CA VAL A 54 5.77 21.64 -7.84
C VAL A 54 4.64 22.51 -7.32
N LEU A 55 4.49 22.57 -6.00
CA LEU A 55 3.37 23.24 -5.33
C LEU A 55 3.41 24.76 -5.41
N SER A 56 4.59 25.33 -5.66
CA SER A 56 4.79 26.78 -5.86
C SER A 56 4.51 27.26 -7.29
N VAL A 57 4.17 26.36 -8.23
CA VAL A 57 3.87 26.74 -9.62
C VAL A 57 2.67 27.69 -9.67
N PRO A 58 2.83 28.89 -10.29
CA PRO A 58 1.77 29.89 -10.33
C PRO A 58 0.50 29.35 -11.01
N GLY A 59 -0.65 29.55 -10.38
CA GLY A 59 -1.95 29.16 -10.93
C GLY A 59 -2.38 27.72 -10.59
N LEU A 60 -1.49 26.88 -10.05
CA LEU A 60 -1.84 25.54 -9.59
C LEU A 60 -2.79 25.63 -8.38
N ARG A 61 -3.93 24.93 -8.44
CA ARG A 61 -4.98 24.96 -7.41
C ARG A 61 -5.23 23.60 -6.76
N CYS A 62 -4.94 22.51 -7.47
CA CYS A 62 -5.24 21.17 -6.97
C CYS A 62 -4.26 20.14 -7.51
N VAL A 63 -3.84 19.24 -6.59
CA VAL A 63 -3.15 17.99 -6.89
C VAL A 63 -4.08 16.84 -6.53
N SER A 64 -4.46 16.02 -7.50
CA SER A 64 -5.32 14.87 -7.29
C SER A 64 -4.53 13.56 -7.44
N ASN A 65 -4.24 12.91 -6.32
CA ASN A 65 -3.43 11.70 -6.29
C ASN A 65 -4.28 10.44 -6.55
N VAL A 66 -3.86 9.60 -7.51
CA VAL A 66 -4.51 8.32 -7.81
C VAL A 66 -3.99 7.26 -6.83
N ALA A 67 -4.15 7.51 -5.54
CA ALA A 67 -3.75 6.61 -4.45
C ALA A 67 -4.55 6.92 -3.18
N VAL A 68 -4.52 6.01 -2.21
CA VAL A 68 -5.02 6.27 -0.84
C VAL A 68 -3.96 7.00 -0.02
N GLY A 69 -2.71 6.51 -0.04
CA GLY A 69 -1.58 7.20 0.58
C GLY A 69 -1.19 8.45 -0.21
N TYR A 70 -0.64 9.42 0.49
CA TYR A 70 -0.20 10.71 -0.07
C TYR A 70 1.14 11.17 0.50
N ASP A 71 1.93 10.22 0.99
CA ASP A 71 3.28 10.41 1.51
C ASP A 71 4.28 10.91 0.45
N ASN A 72 3.92 10.82 -0.83
CA ASN A 72 4.63 11.42 -1.96
C ASN A 72 4.36 12.92 -2.16
N ILE A 73 3.46 13.53 -1.36
CA ILE A 73 3.04 14.92 -1.47
C ILE A 73 3.39 15.69 -0.20
N ASP A 74 4.10 16.81 -0.32
CA ASP A 74 4.29 17.74 0.78
C ASP A 74 2.97 18.51 1.06
N VAL A 75 2.14 17.91 1.92
CA VAL A 75 0.82 18.47 2.26
C VAL A 75 0.94 19.80 3.01
N ALA A 76 2.02 20.01 3.78
CA ALA A 76 2.25 21.25 4.49
C ALA A 76 2.57 22.40 3.51
N ALA A 77 3.48 22.15 2.55
CA ALA A 77 3.74 23.10 1.47
C ALA A 77 2.50 23.34 0.60
N ALA A 78 1.74 22.31 0.25
CA ALA A 78 0.50 22.44 -0.49
C ALA A 78 -0.49 23.39 0.22
N THR A 79 -0.66 23.21 1.51
CA THR A 79 -1.53 24.06 2.35
C THR A 79 -1.04 25.52 2.37
N LYS A 80 0.29 25.71 2.57
CA LYS A 80 0.93 27.04 2.55
C LYS A 80 0.67 27.79 1.24
N HIS A 81 0.70 27.07 0.10
CA HIS A 81 0.46 27.65 -1.23
C HIS A 81 -1.03 27.69 -1.65
N GLY A 82 -1.95 27.28 -0.77
CA GLY A 82 -3.39 27.22 -1.08
C GLY A 82 -3.74 26.16 -2.12
N VAL A 83 -2.89 25.14 -2.31
CA VAL A 83 -3.11 24.02 -3.25
C VAL A 83 -3.87 22.92 -2.55
N MET A 84 -5.05 22.56 -3.05
CA MET A 84 -5.84 21.43 -2.56
C MET A 84 -5.16 20.11 -2.91
N VAL A 85 -5.07 19.20 -1.94
CA VAL A 85 -4.59 17.82 -2.14
C VAL A 85 -5.78 16.88 -1.99
N THR A 86 -5.96 15.97 -2.94
CA THR A 86 -7.01 14.94 -2.87
C THR A 86 -6.45 13.55 -3.11
N ASN A 87 -7.11 12.55 -2.55
CA ASN A 87 -6.76 11.13 -2.68
C ASN A 87 -7.98 10.28 -3.08
N THR A 88 -7.84 8.95 -3.15
CA THR A 88 -8.90 8.02 -3.58
C THR A 88 -9.25 6.98 -2.51
N PRO A 89 -9.75 7.38 -1.33
CA PRO A 89 -10.03 6.47 -0.23
C PRO A 89 -11.26 5.58 -0.51
N GLY A 90 -11.27 4.37 0.04
CA GLY A 90 -12.42 3.46 0.00
C GLY A 90 -12.55 2.61 -1.27
N ILE A 91 -11.78 2.90 -2.31
CA ILE A 91 -11.92 2.22 -3.61
C ILE A 91 -11.11 0.92 -3.67
N LEU A 92 -9.89 0.94 -3.13
CA LEU A 92 -8.95 -0.18 -3.24
C LEU A 92 -8.93 -1.11 -2.02
N ASP A 93 -9.74 -0.83 -1.00
CA ASP A 93 -9.66 -1.53 0.29
C ASP A 93 -9.83 -3.05 0.14
N GLU A 94 -10.85 -3.48 -0.62
CA GLU A 94 -11.12 -4.90 -0.86
C GLU A 94 -10.05 -5.54 -1.73
N THR A 95 -9.64 -4.89 -2.82
CA THR A 95 -8.64 -5.43 -3.76
C THR A 95 -7.28 -5.59 -3.07
N THR A 96 -6.89 -4.62 -2.23
CA THR A 96 -5.65 -4.71 -1.45
C THR A 96 -5.73 -5.83 -0.41
N ALA A 97 -6.90 -6.01 0.23
CA ALA A 97 -7.10 -7.12 1.16
C ALA A 97 -7.06 -8.49 0.46
N ASP A 98 -7.63 -8.62 -0.76
CA ASP A 98 -7.50 -9.82 -1.59
C ASP A 98 -6.02 -10.14 -1.86
N PHE A 99 -5.25 -9.11 -2.21
CA PHE A 99 -3.85 -9.27 -2.56
C PHE A 99 -2.98 -9.59 -1.33
N ALA A 100 -3.27 -9.00 -0.16
CA ALA A 100 -2.60 -9.38 1.09
C ALA A 100 -2.80 -10.87 1.41
N PHE A 101 -4.01 -11.39 1.22
CA PHE A 101 -4.28 -12.83 1.33
C PHE A 101 -3.58 -13.66 0.26
N ALA A 102 -3.53 -13.18 -0.98
CA ALA A 102 -2.80 -13.87 -2.05
C ALA A 102 -1.31 -14.01 -1.72
N LEU A 103 -0.66 -12.94 -1.24
CA LEU A 103 0.72 -12.97 -0.79
C LEU A 103 0.92 -13.91 0.42
N MET A 104 0.01 -13.82 1.40
CA MET A 104 0.02 -14.67 2.58
C MET A 104 -0.03 -16.17 2.19
N MET A 105 -0.99 -16.54 1.34
CA MET A 105 -1.13 -17.92 0.85
C MET A 105 0.06 -18.36 0.01
N ALA A 106 0.55 -17.49 -0.88
CA ALA A 106 1.70 -17.79 -1.73
C ALA A 106 2.98 -18.04 -0.91
N ALA A 107 3.22 -17.24 0.14
CA ALA A 107 4.35 -17.37 1.04
C ALA A 107 4.20 -18.61 1.94
N ALA A 108 3.04 -18.80 2.59
CA ALA A 108 2.76 -19.91 3.48
C ALA A 108 2.89 -21.29 2.78
N ARG A 109 2.39 -21.38 1.55
CA ARG A 109 2.28 -22.64 0.81
C ARG A 109 3.31 -22.78 -0.31
N ARG A 110 4.34 -21.92 -0.33
CA ARG A 110 5.47 -21.95 -1.27
C ARG A 110 5.06 -21.98 -2.75
N VAL A 111 3.97 -21.27 -3.10
CA VAL A 111 3.38 -21.33 -4.45
C VAL A 111 4.38 -20.91 -5.53
N VAL A 112 5.11 -19.81 -5.29
CA VAL A 112 6.09 -19.26 -6.26
C VAL A 112 7.28 -20.23 -6.41
N GLN A 113 7.78 -20.82 -5.31
CA GLN A 113 8.84 -21.81 -5.39
C GLN A 113 8.37 -23.07 -6.15
N GLY A 114 7.13 -23.51 -5.91
CA GLY A 114 6.53 -24.65 -6.62
C GLY A 114 6.37 -24.38 -8.13
N ASP A 115 5.89 -23.19 -8.51
CA ASP A 115 5.80 -22.77 -9.91
C ASP A 115 7.19 -22.76 -10.57
N ASN A 116 8.20 -22.17 -9.90
CA ASN A 116 9.57 -22.12 -10.39
C ASN A 116 10.17 -23.51 -10.56
N LEU A 117 9.89 -24.45 -9.64
CA LEU A 117 10.35 -25.83 -9.74
C LEU A 117 9.82 -26.52 -11.00
N VAL A 118 8.52 -26.35 -11.27
CA VAL A 118 7.88 -26.96 -12.44
C VAL A 118 8.36 -26.32 -13.73
N ARG A 119 8.35 -24.97 -13.82
CA ARG A 119 8.82 -24.23 -15.02
C ARG A 119 10.30 -24.45 -15.30
N GLY A 120 11.11 -24.59 -14.26
CA GLY A 120 12.55 -24.92 -14.37
C GLY A 120 12.83 -26.37 -14.76
N THR A 121 11.81 -27.19 -15.03
CA THR A 121 11.93 -28.64 -15.36
C THR A 121 12.63 -29.49 -14.29
N HIS A 122 12.61 -29.02 -13.04
CA HIS A 122 13.25 -29.72 -11.92
C HIS A 122 12.29 -30.64 -11.15
N PHE A 123 11.00 -30.62 -11.48
CA PHE A 123 10.01 -31.51 -10.86
C PHE A 123 10.18 -32.95 -11.38
N LYS A 124 10.67 -33.83 -10.50
CA LYS A 124 10.96 -35.24 -10.83
C LYS A 124 9.95 -36.24 -10.26
N GLY A 125 8.94 -35.75 -9.56
CA GLY A 125 7.91 -36.59 -8.92
C GLY A 125 7.58 -36.10 -7.50
N TRP A 126 6.55 -36.71 -6.91
CA TRP A 126 6.08 -36.40 -5.58
C TRP A 126 6.98 -37.02 -4.48
N ALA A 127 7.21 -36.27 -3.39
CA ALA A 127 7.83 -36.76 -2.17
C ALA A 127 7.10 -36.19 -0.96
N ILE A 128 7.00 -36.97 0.14
CA ILE A 128 6.23 -36.59 1.34
C ILE A 128 6.77 -35.36 2.06
N ASP A 129 8.05 -35.10 1.94
CA ASP A 129 8.77 -33.97 2.54
C ASP A 129 9.04 -32.80 1.58
N MET A 130 8.52 -32.87 0.33
CA MET A 130 8.77 -31.87 -0.69
C MET A 130 8.00 -30.59 -0.38
N MET A 131 8.72 -29.44 -0.26
CA MET A 131 8.19 -28.08 -0.15
C MET A 131 7.13 -27.91 0.95
N LEU A 132 7.37 -28.47 2.13
CA LEU A 132 6.50 -28.30 3.27
C LEU A 132 6.32 -26.82 3.61
N GLY A 133 5.08 -26.40 3.74
CA GLY A 133 4.65 -25.06 4.13
C GLY A 133 4.06 -25.03 5.53
N VAL A 134 3.37 -23.93 5.86
CA VAL A 134 2.63 -23.77 7.12
C VAL A 134 1.12 -23.70 6.84
N ASP A 135 0.34 -24.18 7.82
CA ASP A 135 -1.12 -24.17 7.72
C ASP A 135 -1.68 -22.77 7.96
N VAL A 136 -2.70 -22.42 7.19
CA VAL A 136 -3.42 -21.13 7.31
C VAL A 136 -4.71 -21.30 8.09
N ASN A 137 -5.38 -22.45 7.92
CA ASN A 137 -6.63 -22.75 8.62
C ASN A 137 -6.40 -22.89 10.13
N HIS A 138 -7.24 -22.23 10.93
CA HIS A 138 -7.15 -22.15 12.40
C HIS A 138 -5.90 -21.45 12.96
N ALA A 139 -5.08 -20.81 12.11
CA ALA A 139 -3.92 -20.05 12.54
C ALA A 139 -4.31 -18.71 13.17
N THR A 140 -3.36 -18.05 13.84
CA THR A 140 -3.54 -16.69 14.37
C THR A 140 -3.03 -15.66 13.37
N LEU A 141 -3.90 -14.73 12.97
CA LEU A 141 -3.56 -13.58 12.14
C LEU A 141 -3.44 -12.33 13.02
N GLY A 142 -2.25 -11.74 13.06
CA GLY A 142 -1.98 -10.43 13.65
C GLY A 142 -2.08 -9.32 12.61
N LEU A 143 -2.88 -8.30 12.88
CA LEU A 143 -3.03 -7.13 12.02
C LEU A 143 -2.36 -5.91 12.66
N LEU A 144 -1.32 -5.40 12.04
CA LEU A 144 -0.75 -4.09 12.38
C LEU A 144 -1.53 -3.01 11.62
N GLY A 145 -2.46 -2.36 12.33
CA GLY A 145 -3.43 -1.45 11.76
C GLY A 145 -4.77 -2.13 11.45
N ILE A 146 -5.85 -1.61 12.07
CA ILE A 146 -7.24 -2.07 11.88
C ILE A 146 -8.09 -1.02 11.15
N GLY A 147 -7.46 -0.27 10.25
CA GLY A 147 -8.13 0.66 9.36
C GLY A 147 -9.06 -0.05 8.36
N ARG A 148 -9.42 0.61 7.27
CA ARG A 148 -10.33 0.06 6.25
C ARG A 148 -9.79 -1.26 5.66
N ILE A 149 -8.53 -1.29 5.24
CA ILE A 149 -7.89 -2.48 4.65
C ILE A 149 -7.73 -3.58 5.71
N GLY A 150 -7.24 -3.27 6.91
CA GLY A 150 -7.11 -4.25 8.00
C GLY A 150 -8.43 -4.92 8.34
N ARG A 151 -9.54 -4.17 8.37
CA ARG A 151 -10.89 -4.72 8.55
C ARG A 151 -11.31 -5.63 7.38
N ALA A 152 -10.97 -5.28 6.16
CA ALA A 152 -11.25 -6.08 4.98
C ALA A 152 -10.46 -7.41 5.01
N VAL A 153 -9.20 -7.38 5.48
CA VAL A 153 -8.37 -8.56 5.71
C VAL A 153 -8.96 -9.42 6.83
N ALA A 154 -9.37 -8.82 7.96
CA ALA A 154 -10.01 -9.54 9.07
C ALA A 154 -11.28 -10.31 8.62
N ARG A 155 -12.11 -9.72 7.75
CA ARG A 155 -13.28 -10.42 7.21
C ARG A 155 -12.93 -11.68 6.42
N ARG A 156 -11.83 -11.65 5.64
CA ARG A 156 -11.34 -12.79 4.85
C ARG A 156 -10.81 -13.92 5.74
N ALA A 157 -10.16 -13.56 6.85
CA ALA A 157 -9.63 -14.51 7.83
C ALA A 157 -10.69 -15.46 8.39
N ARG A 158 -11.95 -15.03 8.47
CA ARG A 158 -13.06 -15.87 8.90
C ARG A 158 -13.26 -17.11 8.02
N GLY A 159 -13.04 -16.98 6.71
CA GLY A 159 -13.14 -18.11 5.77
C GLY A 159 -12.10 -19.21 6.01
N PHE A 160 -11.03 -18.89 6.75
CA PHE A 160 -9.98 -19.82 7.16
C PHE A 160 -10.04 -20.16 8.65
N ASN A 161 -11.13 -19.82 9.34
CA ASN A 161 -11.29 -20.03 10.78
C ASN A 161 -10.12 -19.46 11.62
N MET A 162 -9.50 -18.38 11.16
CA MET A 162 -8.36 -17.78 11.87
C MET A 162 -8.81 -17.02 13.12
N ARG A 163 -8.02 -17.11 14.18
CA ARG A 163 -8.09 -16.17 15.29
C ARG A 163 -7.46 -14.85 14.83
N VAL A 164 -8.20 -13.74 14.90
CA VAL A 164 -7.69 -12.43 14.48
C VAL A 164 -7.42 -11.56 15.70
N ILE A 165 -6.16 -11.14 15.86
CA ILE A 165 -5.72 -10.15 16.83
C ILE A 165 -5.19 -8.90 16.13
N TYR A 166 -5.27 -7.72 16.75
CA TYR A 166 -4.77 -6.51 16.12
C TYR A 166 -4.12 -5.55 17.11
N SER A 167 -3.18 -4.75 16.61
CA SER A 167 -2.59 -3.61 17.31
C SER A 167 -2.79 -2.35 16.47
N ASP A 168 -3.36 -1.32 17.09
CA ASP A 168 -3.60 -0.01 16.47
C ASP A 168 -3.62 1.07 17.54
N THR A 169 -3.17 2.27 17.20
CA THR A 169 -3.26 3.45 18.06
C THR A 169 -4.70 3.92 18.26
N ASN A 170 -5.56 3.66 17.25
CA ASN A 170 -6.98 3.97 17.29
C ASN A 170 -7.80 2.67 17.39
N PRO A 171 -8.16 2.22 18.61
CA PRO A 171 -8.89 0.98 18.79
C PRO A 171 -10.30 1.05 18.20
N LEU A 172 -10.81 -0.10 17.81
CA LEU A 172 -12.22 -0.24 17.46
C LEU A 172 -13.10 -0.07 18.71
N LEU A 173 -14.35 0.32 18.49
CA LEU A 173 -15.35 0.24 19.56
C LEU A 173 -15.59 -1.22 19.94
N PRO A 174 -15.86 -1.53 21.23
CA PRO A 174 -16.04 -2.92 21.69
C PRO A 174 -17.11 -3.71 20.94
N ASP A 175 -18.19 -3.04 20.53
CA ASP A 175 -19.24 -3.69 19.72
C ASP A 175 -18.74 -4.07 18.33
N VAL A 176 -17.94 -3.21 17.71
CA VAL A 176 -17.33 -3.49 16.39
C VAL A 176 -16.31 -4.63 16.48
N GLU A 177 -15.49 -4.67 17.54
CA GLU A 177 -14.57 -5.80 17.79
C GLU A 177 -15.31 -7.12 17.88
N ARG A 178 -16.38 -7.16 18.69
CA ARG A 178 -17.21 -8.35 18.86
C ARG A 178 -17.86 -8.81 17.55
N ASP A 179 -18.46 -7.89 16.80
CA ASP A 179 -19.12 -8.20 15.53
C ASP A 179 -18.13 -8.69 14.47
N MET A 180 -16.93 -8.15 14.49
CA MET A 180 -15.85 -8.55 13.60
C MET A 180 -15.13 -9.82 14.09
N GLY A 181 -15.30 -10.23 15.34
CA GLY A 181 -14.58 -11.35 15.93
C GLY A 181 -13.06 -11.09 15.98
N VAL A 182 -12.64 -9.87 16.29
CA VAL A 182 -11.24 -9.47 16.41
C VAL A 182 -10.93 -9.04 17.84
N THR A 183 -9.69 -9.21 18.28
CA THR A 183 -9.26 -8.86 19.64
C THR A 183 -8.08 -7.90 19.58
N ARG A 184 -8.20 -6.77 20.28
CA ARG A 184 -7.08 -5.84 20.47
C ARG A 184 -6.05 -6.42 21.41
N VAL A 185 -4.78 -6.31 21.04
CA VAL A 185 -3.63 -6.68 21.87
C VAL A 185 -2.53 -5.61 21.77
N ASP A 186 -1.53 -5.68 22.64
CA ASP A 186 -0.32 -4.89 22.47
C ASP A 186 0.58 -5.45 21.37
N MET A 187 1.61 -4.69 21.01
CA MET A 187 2.54 -5.07 19.93
C MET A 187 3.32 -6.35 20.27
N HIS A 188 3.75 -6.51 21.50
CA HIS A 188 4.49 -7.69 21.95
C HIS A 188 3.65 -8.96 21.79
N THR A 189 2.42 -8.96 22.29
CA THR A 189 1.47 -10.07 22.18
C THR A 189 1.18 -10.37 20.70
N LEU A 190 0.97 -9.33 19.88
CA LEU A 190 0.75 -9.52 18.44
C LEU A 190 1.91 -10.27 17.79
N LEU A 191 3.16 -9.82 18.04
CA LEU A 191 4.35 -10.42 17.43
C LEU A 191 4.59 -11.86 17.89
N THR A 192 4.38 -12.15 19.17
CA THR A 192 4.69 -13.46 19.77
C THR A 192 3.61 -14.51 19.53
N GLU A 193 2.33 -14.10 19.39
CA GLU A 193 1.22 -15.05 19.22
C GLU A 193 0.84 -15.30 17.77
N SER A 194 1.20 -14.41 16.83
CA SER A 194 0.77 -14.54 15.45
C SER A 194 1.55 -15.60 14.67
N ASP A 195 0.82 -16.36 13.85
CA ASP A 195 1.39 -17.22 12.81
C ASP A 195 1.53 -16.45 11.49
N PHE A 196 0.69 -15.44 11.29
CA PHE A 196 0.71 -14.51 10.16
C PHE A 196 0.62 -13.09 10.68
N ILE A 197 1.46 -12.19 10.17
CA ILE A 197 1.40 -10.77 10.48
C ILE A 197 1.20 -10.00 9.18
N SER A 198 0.14 -9.20 9.11
CA SER A 198 -0.15 -8.35 7.95
C SER A 198 -0.18 -6.88 8.33
N ILE A 199 0.59 -6.08 7.58
CA ILE A 199 0.86 -4.67 7.88
C ILE A 199 -0.10 -3.79 7.07
N HIS A 200 -0.86 -2.92 7.78
CA HIS A 200 -1.86 -2.00 7.22
C HIS A 200 -1.81 -0.61 7.86
N VAL A 201 -0.66 -0.23 8.42
CA VAL A 201 -0.43 1.12 8.96
C VAL A 201 0.09 2.06 7.86
N PRO A 202 -0.20 3.37 7.91
CA PRO A 202 0.42 4.35 7.02
C PRO A 202 1.90 4.56 7.39
N LEU A 203 2.68 5.06 6.44
CA LEU A 203 4.05 5.51 6.71
C LEU A 203 4.01 6.88 7.41
N THR A 204 4.63 6.94 8.56
CA THR A 204 4.82 8.14 9.39
C THR A 204 6.19 8.03 10.09
N GLU A 205 6.65 9.09 10.72
CA GLU A 205 7.87 9.04 11.56
C GLU A 205 7.80 7.94 12.63
N LYS A 206 6.60 7.64 13.17
CA LYS A 206 6.39 6.62 14.20
C LYS A 206 6.30 5.20 13.67
N THR A 207 6.00 5.03 12.39
CA THR A 207 5.85 3.72 11.76
C THR A 207 7.00 3.37 10.82
N GLN A 208 7.94 4.28 10.61
CA GLN A 208 9.18 3.98 9.92
C GLN A 208 9.97 2.95 10.73
N HIS A 209 10.37 1.85 10.05
CA HIS A 209 11.04 0.69 10.66
C HIS A 209 10.33 0.16 11.92
N LEU A 210 9.00 0.23 11.92
CA LEU A 210 8.17 -0.33 13.00
C LEU A 210 8.42 -1.83 13.21
N ILE A 211 8.78 -2.53 12.14
CA ILE A 211 9.26 -3.91 12.16
C ILE A 211 10.74 -3.91 11.82
N GLY A 212 11.56 -3.91 12.85
CA GLY A 212 13.00 -4.03 12.78
C GLY A 212 13.51 -5.37 13.29
N ALA A 213 14.81 -5.47 13.55
CA ALA A 213 15.46 -6.69 14.01
C ALA A 213 14.89 -7.23 15.34
N ALA A 214 14.53 -6.34 16.26
CA ALA A 214 13.96 -6.71 17.57
C ALA A 214 12.56 -7.33 17.40
N GLU A 215 11.70 -6.72 16.58
CA GLU A 215 10.36 -7.20 16.30
C GLU A 215 10.38 -8.53 15.54
N LEU A 216 11.24 -8.67 14.53
CA LEU A 216 11.46 -9.92 13.81
C LEU A 216 11.97 -11.05 14.71
N ALA A 217 12.80 -10.71 15.71
CA ALA A 217 13.30 -11.69 16.67
C ALA A 217 12.23 -12.21 17.66
N MET A 218 11.15 -11.43 17.88
CA MET A 218 10.02 -11.85 18.72
C MET A 218 9.01 -12.73 17.99
N MET A 219 9.01 -12.72 16.64
CA MET A 219 8.08 -13.52 15.84
C MET A 219 8.37 -15.01 15.95
N LYS A 220 7.34 -15.84 15.74
CA LYS A 220 7.52 -17.30 15.67
C LYS A 220 8.43 -17.67 14.49
N PRO A 221 9.27 -18.72 14.62
CA PRO A 221 10.06 -19.22 13.48
C PRO A 221 9.21 -19.70 12.29
N THR A 222 7.94 -20.02 12.54
CA THR A 222 6.95 -20.41 11.53
C THR A 222 6.15 -19.23 10.99
N ALA A 223 6.38 -18.03 11.47
CA ALA A 223 5.59 -16.88 11.11
C ALA A 223 5.83 -16.42 9.66
N VAL A 224 4.77 -15.91 9.05
CA VAL A 224 4.80 -15.25 7.73
C VAL A 224 4.46 -13.78 7.89
N LEU A 225 5.34 -12.89 7.40
CA LEU A 225 5.14 -11.45 7.38
C LEU A 225 4.59 -11.01 6.00
N VAL A 226 3.55 -10.18 5.99
CA VAL A 226 2.98 -9.61 4.75
C VAL A 226 2.98 -8.09 4.83
N ASN A 227 3.51 -7.43 3.80
CA ASN A 227 3.46 -5.96 3.70
C ASN A 227 2.87 -5.52 2.36
N THR A 228 1.68 -4.92 2.41
CA THR A 228 0.98 -4.26 1.31
C THR A 228 0.70 -2.78 1.61
N SER A 229 1.40 -2.21 2.60
CA SER A 229 1.23 -0.82 3.02
C SER A 229 2.31 0.10 2.43
N ARG A 230 3.46 0.20 3.09
CA ARG A 230 4.65 0.94 2.63
C ARG A 230 5.92 0.19 3.01
N GLY A 231 6.90 0.18 2.09
CA GLY A 231 8.18 -0.49 2.29
C GLY A 231 8.90 -0.06 3.56
N PRO A 232 9.11 1.25 3.81
CA PRO A 232 9.86 1.74 4.98
C PRO A 232 9.23 1.43 6.35
N VAL A 233 8.05 0.81 6.41
CA VAL A 233 7.48 0.30 7.69
C VAL A 233 8.27 -0.91 8.20
N VAL A 234 8.94 -1.62 7.31
CA VAL A 234 9.82 -2.75 7.62
C VAL A 234 11.27 -2.35 7.31
N ASP A 235 12.19 -2.59 8.23
CA ASP A 235 13.63 -2.52 7.94
C ASP A 235 14.01 -3.70 7.02
N GLU A 236 14.23 -3.41 5.74
CA GLU A 236 14.53 -4.44 4.73
C GLU A 236 15.83 -5.19 5.04
N ALA A 237 16.85 -4.52 5.60
CA ALA A 237 18.10 -5.17 5.93
C ALA A 237 17.91 -6.18 7.08
N ALA A 238 17.14 -5.81 8.09
CA ALA A 238 16.77 -6.71 9.18
C ALA A 238 15.89 -7.88 8.69
N LEU A 239 14.95 -7.61 7.77
CA LEU A 239 14.12 -8.64 7.17
C LEU A 239 14.93 -9.64 6.36
N VAL A 240 15.90 -9.17 5.56
CA VAL A 240 16.82 -10.03 4.80
C VAL A 240 17.61 -10.95 5.73
N ASP A 241 18.15 -10.41 6.84
CA ASP A 241 18.85 -11.23 7.85
C ASP A 241 17.90 -12.27 8.47
N ALA A 242 16.69 -11.88 8.84
CA ALA A 242 15.71 -12.78 9.42
C ALA A 242 15.30 -13.92 8.45
N LEU A 243 15.10 -13.63 7.17
CA LEU A 243 14.78 -14.61 6.14
C LEU A 243 15.95 -15.57 5.88
N LYS A 244 17.16 -15.03 5.77
CA LYS A 244 18.40 -15.79 5.52
C LYS A 244 18.70 -16.76 6.67
N ASN A 245 18.47 -16.33 7.90
CA ASN A 245 18.73 -17.13 9.11
C ASN A 245 17.50 -17.93 9.58
N HIS A 246 16.43 -17.99 8.76
CA HIS A 246 15.18 -18.69 9.08
C HIS A 246 14.58 -18.33 10.45
N ARG A 247 14.72 -17.07 10.88
CA ARG A 247 14.08 -16.53 12.08
C ARG A 247 12.58 -16.42 11.93
N ILE A 248 12.12 -16.18 10.70
CA ILE A 248 10.72 -16.30 10.29
C ILE A 248 10.64 -17.25 9.09
N PHE A 249 9.47 -17.81 8.85
CA PHE A 249 9.28 -18.77 7.78
C PHE A 249 9.39 -18.13 6.39
N ALA A 250 8.67 -17.04 6.16
CA ALA A 250 8.62 -16.38 4.87
C ALA A 250 8.12 -14.93 4.97
N ALA A 251 8.30 -14.16 3.90
CA ALA A 251 7.66 -12.86 3.73
C ALA A 251 6.96 -12.73 2.38
N GLY A 252 5.81 -12.03 2.35
CA GLY A 252 5.10 -11.61 1.14
C GLY A 252 5.08 -10.08 1.05
N LEU A 253 5.73 -9.51 0.04
CA LEU A 253 5.95 -8.06 -0.07
C LEU A 253 5.41 -7.55 -1.40
N ASP A 254 4.62 -6.47 -1.33
CA ASP A 254 4.16 -5.71 -2.49
C ASP A 254 4.85 -4.33 -2.58
N VAL A 255 5.55 -3.94 -1.52
CA VAL A 255 6.16 -2.63 -1.35
C VAL A 255 7.58 -2.73 -0.81
N TYR A 256 8.44 -1.77 -1.14
CA TYR A 256 9.87 -1.75 -0.82
C TYR A 256 10.32 -0.39 -0.30
N GLU A 257 11.44 -0.35 0.46
CA GLU A 257 11.96 0.90 1.04
C GLU A 257 12.33 1.95 -0.02
N LYS A 258 12.85 1.51 -1.15
CA LYS A 258 13.41 2.41 -2.20
C LYS A 258 12.84 2.08 -3.58
N GLU A 259 11.51 1.93 -3.66
CA GLU A 259 10.87 1.69 -4.95
C GLU A 259 11.35 2.65 -6.05
N PRO A 260 11.61 2.16 -7.28
CA PRO A 260 11.39 0.79 -7.77
C PRO A 260 12.53 -0.20 -7.44
N GLN A 261 13.54 0.19 -6.68
CA GLN A 261 14.66 -0.66 -6.32
C GLN A 261 14.23 -1.63 -5.20
N VAL A 262 14.52 -2.90 -5.40
CA VAL A 262 14.31 -3.96 -4.42
C VAL A 262 15.64 -4.37 -3.82
N HIS A 263 15.72 -4.55 -2.51
CA HIS A 263 16.94 -4.96 -1.84
C HIS A 263 17.46 -6.30 -2.40
N PRO A 264 18.74 -6.40 -2.84
CA PRO A 264 19.26 -7.61 -3.49
C PRO A 264 19.12 -8.87 -2.64
N GLY A 265 19.19 -8.74 -1.31
CA GLY A 265 18.98 -9.84 -0.38
C GLY A 265 17.54 -10.38 -0.40
N LEU A 266 16.53 -9.56 -0.64
CA LEU A 266 15.14 -10.00 -0.81
C LEU A 266 14.99 -10.79 -2.12
N ILE A 267 15.61 -10.32 -3.20
CA ILE A 267 15.60 -11.02 -4.50
C ILE A 267 16.25 -12.41 -4.38
N ALA A 268 17.32 -12.50 -3.61
CA ALA A 268 18.04 -13.75 -3.38
C ALA A 268 17.37 -14.69 -2.37
N ALA A 269 16.45 -14.19 -1.53
CA ALA A 269 15.78 -14.98 -0.51
C ALA A 269 14.72 -15.89 -1.13
N HIS A 270 14.94 -17.21 -1.07
CA HIS A 270 14.00 -18.20 -1.61
C HIS A 270 12.66 -18.26 -0.87
N ASN A 271 12.60 -17.76 0.35
CA ASN A 271 11.40 -17.69 1.20
C ASN A 271 10.74 -16.30 1.18
N SER A 272 10.99 -15.50 0.15
CA SER A 272 10.26 -14.27 -0.15
C SER A 272 9.33 -14.45 -1.36
N VAL A 273 8.16 -13.81 -1.29
CA VAL A 273 7.23 -13.62 -2.42
C VAL A 273 7.18 -12.12 -2.69
N LEU A 274 7.59 -11.71 -3.88
CA LEU A 274 7.77 -10.30 -4.24
C LEU A 274 6.82 -9.91 -5.35
N ALA A 275 6.12 -8.78 -5.17
CA ALA A 275 5.23 -8.21 -6.15
C ALA A 275 5.53 -6.71 -6.36
N PRO A 276 5.31 -6.14 -7.56
CA PRO A 276 5.76 -4.80 -7.92
C PRO A 276 4.70 -3.72 -7.66
N HIS A 277 4.24 -3.58 -6.40
CA HIS A 277 3.24 -2.61 -5.93
C HIS A 277 1.92 -2.70 -6.73
N ILE A 278 1.34 -3.88 -6.72
CA ILE A 278 0.12 -4.22 -7.49
C ILE A 278 -1.09 -4.60 -6.63
N ALA A 279 -1.06 -4.36 -5.33
CA ALA A 279 -2.18 -4.72 -4.44
C ALA A 279 -3.53 -4.13 -4.88
N SER A 280 -3.54 -2.97 -5.53
CA SER A 280 -4.76 -2.36 -6.11
C SER A 280 -5.04 -2.77 -7.56
N ALA A 281 -4.22 -3.62 -8.18
CA ALA A 281 -4.20 -3.83 -9.63
C ALA A 281 -5.31 -4.76 -10.14
N SER A 282 -6.56 -4.44 -9.88
CA SER A 282 -7.67 -4.96 -10.69
C SER A 282 -8.16 -3.88 -11.67
N THR A 283 -8.65 -4.30 -12.82
CA THR A 283 -9.17 -3.38 -13.85
C THR A 283 -10.24 -2.46 -13.27
N ARG A 284 -11.22 -3.03 -12.56
CA ARG A 284 -12.30 -2.30 -11.94
C ARG A 284 -11.79 -1.27 -10.91
N THR A 285 -10.92 -1.70 -10.00
CA THR A 285 -10.42 -0.84 -8.93
C THR A 285 -9.60 0.33 -9.48
N ARG A 286 -8.64 0.07 -10.37
CA ARG A 286 -7.80 1.14 -10.93
C ARG A 286 -8.58 2.08 -11.84
N SER A 287 -9.56 1.60 -12.61
CA SER A 287 -10.47 2.46 -13.36
C SER A 287 -11.28 3.39 -12.43
N GLU A 288 -11.83 2.86 -11.33
CA GLU A 288 -12.58 3.67 -10.38
C GLU A 288 -11.67 4.66 -9.61
N MET A 289 -10.45 4.27 -9.25
CA MET A 289 -9.45 5.20 -8.68
C MET A 289 -9.20 6.38 -9.64
N CYS A 290 -9.00 6.12 -10.93
CA CYS A 290 -8.83 7.16 -11.94
C CYS A 290 -10.08 8.05 -12.06
N ALA A 291 -11.26 7.46 -12.01
CA ALA A 291 -12.52 8.20 -12.05
C ALA A 291 -12.71 9.10 -10.83
N VAL A 292 -12.40 8.61 -9.62
CA VAL A 292 -12.49 9.39 -8.37
C VAL A 292 -11.49 10.55 -8.39
N ALA A 293 -10.24 10.29 -8.76
CA ALA A 293 -9.23 11.33 -8.87
C ALA A 293 -9.64 12.41 -9.89
N ALA A 294 -10.17 11.98 -11.04
CA ALA A 294 -10.67 12.90 -12.06
C ALA A 294 -11.85 13.75 -11.56
N ARG A 295 -12.82 13.14 -10.85
CA ARG A 295 -13.95 13.86 -10.24
C ARG A 295 -13.50 14.88 -9.18
N ASN A 296 -12.53 14.50 -8.34
CA ASN A 296 -11.95 15.41 -7.34
C ASN A 296 -11.34 16.63 -8.02
N LEU A 297 -10.49 16.40 -9.04
CA LEU A 297 -9.86 17.51 -9.77
C LEU A 297 -10.87 18.35 -10.52
N ALA A 298 -11.82 17.76 -11.23
CA ALA A 298 -12.87 18.47 -11.96
C ALA A 298 -13.69 19.38 -11.01
N THR A 299 -14.00 18.90 -9.80
CA THR A 299 -14.68 19.69 -8.77
C THR A 299 -13.83 20.90 -8.35
N ALA A 300 -12.53 20.69 -8.09
CA ALA A 300 -11.62 21.77 -7.69
C ALA A 300 -11.44 22.82 -8.78
N VAL A 301 -11.29 22.41 -10.04
CA VAL A 301 -11.12 23.30 -11.19
C VAL A 301 -12.37 24.19 -11.39
N ARG A 302 -13.56 23.65 -11.16
CA ARG A 302 -14.83 24.40 -11.19
C ARG A 302 -15.05 25.30 -9.96
N GLY A 303 -14.09 25.37 -9.02
CA GLY A 303 -14.18 26.20 -7.82
C GLY A 303 -14.94 25.55 -6.66
N GLY A 304 -15.31 24.28 -6.77
CA GLY A 304 -15.98 23.51 -5.73
C GLY A 304 -14.99 22.89 -4.72
N ARG A 305 -15.53 22.38 -3.59
CA ARG A 305 -14.77 21.62 -2.61
C ARG A 305 -14.76 20.13 -3.02
N PRO A 306 -13.59 19.52 -3.32
CA PRO A 306 -13.51 18.12 -3.65
C PRO A 306 -13.98 17.21 -2.50
N PRO A 307 -14.68 16.09 -2.79
CA PRO A 307 -15.17 15.19 -1.73
C PRO A 307 -14.06 14.54 -0.90
N ASN A 308 -12.90 14.27 -1.51
CA ASN A 308 -11.79 13.59 -0.85
C ASN A 308 -10.60 14.56 -0.59
N LEU A 309 -10.91 15.74 -0.07
CA LEU A 309 -9.93 16.77 0.26
C LEU A 309 -9.15 16.38 1.52
N VAL A 310 -7.80 16.32 1.40
CA VAL A 310 -6.87 15.93 2.46
C VAL A 310 -6.54 17.11 3.37
N ASN A 311 -6.38 18.31 2.78
CA ASN A 311 -5.95 19.54 3.48
C ASN A 311 -7.00 20.66 3.35
N PRO A 312 -8.10 20.60 4.10
CA PRO A 312 -9.18 21.59 4.03
C PRO A 312 -8.72 23.02 4.37
N GLU A 313 -7.62 23.18 5.11
CA GLU A 313 -7.02 24.46 5.47
C GLU A 313 -6.56 25.26 4.24
N ALA A 314 -6.21 24.59 3.15
CA ALA A 314 -5.81 25.23 1.89
C ALA A 314 -6.92 26.12 1.29
N LEU A 315 -8.19 25.87 1.63
CA LEU A 315 -9.32 26.67 1.19
C LEU A 315 -9.35 28.07 1.82
N ASN A 316 -8.65 28.27 2.94
CA ASN A 316 -8.63 29.52 3.70
C ASN A 316 -7.44 30.42 3.32
N VAL A 317 -6.56 29.97 2.44
CA VAL A 317 -5.38 30.73 2.00
C VAL A 317 -5.82 31.72 0.91
N PRO A 318 -5.58 33.04 1.10
CA PRO A 318 -5.87 34.04 0.06
C PRO A 318 -5.10 33.74 -1.22
N ARG A 319 -5.75 33.87 -2.35
CA ARG A 319 -5.18 33.62 -3.68
C ARG A 319 -4.86 34.91 -4.40
#